data_5d20dbb8f296fab4760b7ea58b164978
#
_entry.id   5d20dbb8f296fab4760b7ea58b164978
#
_cell.length_a   1.000
_cell.length_b   1.000
_cell.length_c   1.000
_cell.angle_alpha   90.00
_cell.angle_beta   90.00
_cell.angle_gamma   90.00
#
_symmetry.space_group_name_H-M   'P 1'
#
loop_
_entity.id
_entity.type
_entity.pdbx_description
1 polymer ?
#
loop_
_entity_poly.entity_id
_entity_poly.type
_entity_poly.pdbx_seq_one_letter_code
_entity_poly.pdbx_strand_id
1 'polypeptide(L)'
;MSQHSAAKMIAIVDQGVDNYQAIAAEATAKDMQVVLLPASEKALSGLAQELANYKDVDAIHVYSHGSSGALQLGDNTLTADNLNSYPELTTAIKDALHPDGDLLLYACDLAKGEQGTHFIDELAHLTLADVAASDDISANPLQGGDWALEYQHGQVEQMAIGFDSLEGTLGITSPTTVTFDDVDWTEIGFLNDANDYGAFPTLLHDG
;
A
#
# COMPACT_ATOMS: atom_id res chain seq x y z
N MET A 1 30.60 0.97 -26.24
CA MET A 1 29.30 0.29 -26.10
C MET A 1 29.01 0.27 -24.61
N SER A 2 28.24 1.23 -24.15
CA SER A 2 27.79 1.25 -22.74
C SER A 2 26.85 0.06 -22.56
N GLN A 3 27.28 -0.89 -21.72
CA GLN A 3 26.34 -1.89 -21.22
C GLN A 3 25.37 -1.12 -20.33
N HIS A 4 24.12 -0.96 -20.75
CA HIS A 4 23.06 -0.60 -19.84
C HIS A 4 22.98 -1.74 -18.82
N SER A 5 23.45 -1.50 -17.62
CA SER A 5 23.09 -2.35 -16.48
C SER A 5 21.58 -2.37 -16.39
N ALA A 6 20.97 -3.52 -16.16
CA ALA A 6 19.53 -3.57 -15.87
C ALA A 6 19.25 -2.64 -14.68
N ALA A 7 18.15 -1.90 -14.76
CA ALA A 7 17.74 -0.97 -13.72
C ALA A 7 17.62 -1.73 -12.39
N LYS A 8 18.18 -1.15 -11.33
CA LYS A 8 18.04 -1.69 -9.98
C LYS A 8 16.72 -1.20 -9.40
N MET A 9 15.76 -2.08 -9.27
CA MET A 9 14.44 -1.76 -8.74
C MET A 9 14.17 -2.52 -7.45
N ILE A 10 13.54 -1.85 -6.49
CA ILE A 10 13.03 -2.45 -5.25
C ILE A 10 11.52 -2.42 -5.29
N ALA A 11 10.88 -3.54 -4.96
CA ALA A 11 9.44 -3.61 -4.70
C ALA A 11 9.21 -3.78 -3.19
N ILE A 12 8.67 -2.77 -2.55
CA ILE A 12 8.17 -2.83 -1.18
C ILE A 12 6.72 -3.28 -1.26
N VAL A 13 6.41 -4.45 -0.71
CA VAL A 13 5.06 -5.03 -0.75
C VAL A 13 4.56 -5.16 0.69
N ASP A 14 3.49 -4.42 1.00
CA ASP A 14 2.85 -4.48 2.31
C ASP A 14 2.08 -5.79 2.47
N GLN A 15 2.34 -6.51 3.55
CA GLN A 15 1.66 -7.77 3.85
C GLN A 15 0.18 -7.61 4.26
N GLY A 16 -0.26 -6.38 4.47
CA GLY A 16 -1.68 -6.04 4.63
C GLY A 16 -2.47 -6.08 3.33
N VAL A 17 -1.79 -6.05 2.17
CA VAL A 17 -2.44 -6.13 0.86
C VAL A 17 -2.86 -7.58 0.57
N ASP A 18 -4.10 -7.73 0.09
CA ASP A 18 -4.60 -9.04 -0.35
C ASP A 18 -3.71 -9.61 -1.45
N ASN A 19 -3.42 -10.91 -1.38
CA ASN A 19 -2.55 -11.61 -2.33
C ASN A 19 -1.12 -11.02 -2.46
N TYR A 20 -0.59 -10.39 -1.42
CA TYR A 20 0.75 -9.80 -1.44
C TYR A 20 1.83 -10.80 -1.89
N GLN A 21 1.68 -12.10 -1.64
CA GLN A 21 2.60 -13.14 -2.09
C GLN A 21 2.68 -13.25 -3.61
N ALA A 22 1.53 -13.07 -4.31
CA ALA A 22 1.48 -13.09 -5.75
C ALA A 22 2.15 -11.84 -6.34
N ILE A 23 1.90 -10.66 -5.74
CA ILE A 23 2.60 -9.41 -6.12
C ILE A 23 4.11 -9.58 -5.95
N ALA A 24 4.56 -10.11 -4.82
CA ALA A 24 5.97 -10.36 -4.55
C ALA A 24 6.61 -11.34 -5.55
N ALA A 25 5.89 -12.41 -5.93
CA ALA A 25 6.35 -13.37 -6.91
C ALA A 25 6.48 -12.75 -8.31
N GLU A 26 5.50 -11.95 -8.74
CA GLU A 26 5.55 -11.26 -10.02
C GLU A 26 6.63 -10.16 -10.05
N ALA A 27 6.84 -9.42 -8.97
CA ALA A 27 7.92 -8.46 -8.84
C ALA A 27 9.29 -9.16 -8.98
N THR A 28 9.46 -10.31 -8.31
CA THR A 28 10.67 -11.12 -8.44
C THR A 28 10.88 -11.61 -9.88
N ALA A 29 9.81 -11.99 -10.57
CA ALA A 29 9.88 -12.42 -11.98
C ALA A 29 10.25 -11.27 -12.94
N LYS A 30 10.08 -10.02 -12.50
CA LYS A 30 10.49 -8.79 -13.20
C LYS A 30 11.88 -8.29 -12.75
N ASP A 31 12.69 -9.15 -12.11
CA ASP A 31 14.04 -8.86 -11.61
C ASP A 31 14.09 -7.73 -10.53
N MET A 32 12.98 -7.46 -9.83
CA MET A 32 12.96 -6.53 -8.72
C MET A 32 13.43 -7.19 -7.41
N GLN A 33 14.14 -6.44 -6.59
CA GLN A 33 14.41 -6.85 -5.20
C GLN A 33 13.15 -6.64 -4.35
N VAL A 34 12.64 -7.72 -3.76
CA VAL A 34 11.39 -7.64 -3.00
C VAL A 34 11.67 -7.48 -1.51
N VAL A 35 11.07 -6.45 -0.92
CA VAL A 35 11.03 -6.20 0.53
C VAL A 35 9.60 -6.38 1.01
N LEU A 36 9.35 -7.42 1.80
CA LEU A 36 8.05 -7.64 2.41
C LEU A 36 7.93 -6.80 3.69
N LEU A 37 6.92 -5.95 3.75
CA LEU A 37 6.66 -5.10 4.89
C LEU A 37 5.62 -5.76 5.81
N PRO A 38 5.98 -6.17 7.04
CA PRO A 38 5.04 -6.83 7.92
C PRO A 38 4.01 -5.86 8.51
N ALA A 39 2.80 -6.35 8.78
CA ALA A 39 1.81 -5.65 9.58
C ALA A 39 2.34 -5.52 11.02
N SER A 40 2.94 -4.40 11.35
CA SER A 40 3.61 -4.14 12.63
C SER A 40 3.83 -2.63 12.84
N GLU A 41 3.73 -2.18 14.08
CA GLU A 41 4.10 -0.80 14.46
C GLU A 41 5.58 -0.48 14.18
N LYS A 42 6.44 -1.51 14.12
CA LYS A 42 7.87 -1.37 13.81
C LYS A 42 8.20 -1.44 12.32
N ALA A 43 7.19 -1.55 11.46
CA ALA A 43 7.38 -1.70 10.02
C ALA A 43 8.27 -0.60 9.43
N LEU A 44 8.02 0.67 9.77
CA LEU A 44 8.78 1.80 9.23
C LEU A 44 10.25 1.79 9.64
N SER A 45 10.54 1.47 10.91
CA SER A 45 11.94 1.37 11.36
C SER A 45 12.66 0.16 10.76
N GLY A 46 11.97 -0.95 10.57
CA GLY A 46 12.49 -2.13 9.88
C GLY A 46 12.77 -1.83 8.41
N LEU A 47 11.86 -1.15 7.73
CA LEU A 47 12.02 -0.72 6.34
C LEU A 47 13.22 0.21 6.18
N ALA A 48 13.38 1.20 7.07
CA ALA A 48 14.54 2.09 7.03
C ALA A 48 15.86 1.33 7.20
N GLN A 49 15.91 0.33 8.09
CA GLN A 49 17.10 -0.52 8.27
C GLN A 49 17.37 -1.38 7.03
N GLU A 50 16.33 -1.93 6.39
CA GLU A 50 16.49 -2.72 5.18
C GLU A 50 16.97 -1.86 4.01
N LEU A 51 16.37 -0.68 3.79
CA LEU A 51 16.75 0.24 2.73
C LEU A 51 18.19 0.74 2.87
N ALA A 52 18.74 0.80 4.09
CA ALA A 52 20.14 1.18 4.31
C ALA A 52 21.16 0.22 3.68
N ASN A 53 20.75 -0.99 3.30
CA ASN A 53 21.58 -1.98 2.60
C ASN A 53 21.69 -1.72 1.09
N TYR A 54 20.86 -0.82 0.54
CA TYR A 54 20.81 -0.53 -0.88
C TYR A 54 21.44 0.81 -1.22
N LYS A 55 22.00 0.92 -2.41
CA LYS A 55 22.58 2.14 -2.97
C LYS A 55 22.44 2.14 -4.47
N ASP A 56 22.33 3.33 -5.05
CA ASP A 56 22.22 3.54 -6.49
C ASP A 56 21.04 2.74 -7.07
N VAL A 57 19.88 2.83 -6.42
CA VAL A 57 18.61 2.23 -6.84
C VAL A 57 17.93 3.18 -7.81
N ASP A 58 17.53 2.67 -8.97
CA ASP A 58 16.90 3.48 -10.01
C ASP A 58 15.42 3.77 -9.68
N ALA A 59 14.74 2.81 -9.01
CA ALA A 59 13.36 3.03 -8.55
C ALA A 59 13.00 2.20 -7.33
N ILE A 60 12.17 2.78 -6.46
CA ILE A 60 11.48 2.09 -5.38
C ILE A 60 9.97 2.12 -5.69
N HIS A 61 9.39 0.94 -5.86
CA HIS A 61 7.95 0.73 -6.06
C HIS A 61 7.31 0.29 -4.76
N VAL A 62 6.28 0.99 -4.30
CA VAL A 62 5.57 0.69 -3.05
C VAL A 62 4.15 0.24 -3.38
N TYR A 63 3.81 -1.00 -3.02
CA TYR A 63 2.48 -1.58 -3.18
C TYR A 63 1.84 -1.71 -1.80
N SER A 64 0.87 -0.85 -1.52
CA SER A 64 0.21 -0.80 -0.23
C SER A 64 -1.20 -0.22 -0.32
N HIS A 65 -1.93 -0.22 0.77
CA HIS A 65 -3.20 0.47 0.85
C HIS A 65 -3.03 1.98 0.98
N GLY A 66 -3.98 2.73 0.44
CA GLY A 66 -4.01 4.18 0.55
C GLY A 66 -5.40 4.79 0.47
N SER A 67 -5.43 6.06 0.79
CA SER A 67 -6.54 6.99 0.56
C SER A 67 -5.97 8.39 0.38
N SER A 68 -6.80 9.39 0.04
CA SER A 68 -6.33 10.75 -0.22
C SER A 68 -5.39 11.28 0.86
N GLY A 69 -4.11 11.46 0.50
CA GLY A 69 -3.05 11.97 1.37
C GLY A 69 -2.64 11.06 2.54
N ALA A 70 -2.99 9.78 2.48
CA ALA A 70 -2.67 8.81 3.52
C ALA A 70 -2.19 7.49 2.93
N LEU A 71 -0.95 7.11 3.21
CA LEU A 71 -0.31 5.85 2.80
C LEU A 71 -0.18 4.92 4.00
N GLN A 72 -0.71 3.71 3.89
CA GLN A 72 -0.56 2.67 4.90
C GLN A 72 0.76 1.93 4.70
N LEU A 73 1.58 1.81 5.75
CA LEU A 73 2.79 0.98 5.73
C LEU A 73 2.88 0.15 7.02
N GLY A 74 2.56 -1.13 6.92
CA GLY A 74 2.33 -2.00 8.08
C GLY A 74 1.17 -1.46 8.91
N ASP A 75 1.35 -1.34 10.24
CA ASP A 75 0.33 -0.77 11.13
C ASP A 75 0.40 0.76 11.23
N ASN A 76 1.19 1.42 10.35
CA ASN A 76 1.37 2.87 10.40
C ASN A 76 0.68 3.54 9.21
N THR A 77 0.08 4.70 9.45
CA THR A 77 -0.44 5.57 8.39
C THR A 77 0.44 6.82 8.27
N LEU A 78 1.04 7.00 7.09
CA LEU A 78 1.81 8.19 6.76
C LEU A 78 0.91 9.25 6.13
N THR A 79 1.03 10.49 6.60
CA THR A 79 0.35 11.67 6.07
C THR A 79 1.34 12.84 6.02
N ALA A 80 1.02 13.91 5.29
CA ALA A 80 1.88 15.11 5.25
C ALA A 80 2.21 15.64 6.66
N ASP A 81 1.25 15.60 7.58
CA ASP A 81 1.40 16.11 8.95
C ASP A 81 2.40 15.31 9.79
N ASN A 82 2.58 14.01 9.51
CA ASN A 82 3.42 13.14 10.34
C ASN A 82 4.71 12.65 9.66
N LEU A 83 4.93 12.91 8.37
CA LEU A 83 6.15 12.50 7.65
C LEU A 83 7.43 12.94 8.38
N ASN A 84 7.45 14.15 8.92
CA ASN A 84 8.59 14.68 9.68
C ASN A 84 8.88 13.93 10.99
N SER A 85 7.99 13.06 11.42
CA SER A 85 8.20 12.19 12.60
C SER A 85 8.98 10.91 12.25
N TYR A 86 9.23 10.66 10.96
CA TYR A 86 9.93 9.47 10.47
C TYR A 86 11.20 9.80 9.66
N PRO A 87 12.14 10.61 10.22
CA PRO A 87 13.32 11.06 9.47
C PRO A 87 14.25 9.92 9.05
N GLU A 88 14.25 8.80 9.80
CA GLU A 88 15.05 7.62 9.46
C GLU A 88 14.55 6.97 8.17
N LEU A 89 13.23 6.92 7.96
CA LEU A 89 12.64 6.36 6.75
C LEU A 89 12.90 7.25 5.53
N THR A 90 12.61 8.55 5.64
CA THR A 90 12.81 9.49 4.51
C THR A 90 14.29 9.59 4.13
N THR A 91 15.19 9.56 5.11
CA THR A 91 16.64 9.52 4.86
C THR A 91 17.07 8.20 4.21
N ALA A 92 16.52 7.06 4.65
CA ALA A 92 16.85 5.76 4.08
C ALA A 92 16.39 5.64 2.62
N ILE A 93 15.21 6.15 2.27
CA ILE A 93 14.72 6.24 0.89
C ILE A 93 15.69 7.09 0.05
N LYS A 94 15.95 8.31 0.48
CA LYS A 94 16.88 9.22 -0.18
C LYS A 94 18.25 8.60 -0.42
N ASP A 95 18.81 7.95 0.59
CA ASP A 95 20.15 7.39 0.55
C ASP A 95 20.26 6.09 -0.26
N ALA A 96 19.15 5.38 -0.44
CA ALA A 96 19.08 4.17 -1.26
C ALA A 96 18.95 4.52 -2.74
N LEU A 97 18.20 5.56 -3.09
CA LEU A 97 17.98 5.97 -4.47
C LEU A 97 19.23 6.59 -5.11
N HIS A 98 19.33 6.44 -6.44
CA HIS A 98 20.19 7.24 -7.29
C HIS A 98 19.73 8.72 -7.22
N PRO A 99 20.57 9.72 -7.49
CA PRO A 99 20.17 11.13 -7.49
C PRO A 99 18.97 11.48 -8.40
N ASP A 100 18.79 10.74 -9.49
CA ASP A 100 17.65 10.83 -10.41
C ASP A 100 16.72 9.60 -10.25
N GLY A 101 16.63 9.03 -9.06
CA GLY A 101 15.86 7.82 -8.79
C GLY A 101 14.42 8.11 -8.38
N ASP A 102 13.52 7.22 -8.78
CA ASP A 102 12.07 7.39 -8.67
C ASP A 102 11.46 6.66 -7.48
N LEU A 103 10.43 7.24 -6.89
CA LEU A 103 9.56 6.62 -5.90
C LEU A 103 8.14 6.49 -6.46
N LEU A 104 7.71 5.26 -6.77
CA LEU A 104 6.43 4.99 -7.39
C LEU A 104 5.47 4.36 -6.36
N LEU A 105 4.34 5.02 -6.11
CA LEU A 105 3.41 4.69 -5.02
C LEU A 105 2.09 4.17 -5.59
N TYR A 106 1.88 2.87 -5.47
CA TYR A 106 0.65 2.19 -5.86
C TYR A 106 -0.25 2.03 -4.63
N ALA A 107 -1.15 2.97 -4.45
CA ALA A 107 -2.10 3.01 -3.34
C ALA A 107 -3.32 3.83 -3.77
N CYS A 108 -4.52 3.27 -3.65
CA CYS A 108 -5.73 3.92 -4.17
C CYS A 108 -5.93 5.34 -3.66
N ASP A 109 -6.32 6.22 -4.58
CA ASP A 109 -6.67 7.62 -4.28
C ASP A 109 -5.56 8.43 -3.57
N LEU A 110 -4.30 7.92 -3.51
CA LEU A 110 -3.25 8.52 -2.67
C LEU A 110 -2.97 9.98 -3.03
N ALA A 111 -2.86 10.28 -4.33
CA ALA A 111 -2.62 11.63 -4.83
C ALA A 111 -3.91 12.44 -5.08
N LYS A 112 -5.07 11.92 -4.70
CA LYS A 112 -6.37 12.53 -4.98
C LYS A 112 -6.58 13.84 -4.24
N GLY A 113 -6.91 14.88 -4.99
CA GLY A 113 -7.24 16.22 -4.47
C GLY A 113 -6.06 16.93 -3.80
N GLU A 114 -6.34 18.06 -3.16
CA GLU A 114 -5.29 18.89 -2.54
C GLU A 114 -4.52 18.18 -1.43
N GLN A 115 -5.20 17.32 -0.68
CA GLN A 115 -4.60 16.56 0.42
C GLN A 115 -3.62 15.51 -0.09
N GLY A 116 -4.01 14.83 -1.19
CA GLY A 116 -3.16 13.83 -1.83
C GLY A 116 -1.93 14.45 -2.46
N THR A 117 -2.11 15.48 -3.28
CA THR A 117 -0.98 16.17 -3.93
C THR A 117 -0.02 16.77 -2.91
N HIS A 118 -0.53 17.36 -1.82
CA HIS A 118 0.31 17.89 -0.75
C HIS A 118 1.15 16.80 -0.06
N PHE A 119 0.58 15.62 0.17
CA PHE A 119 1.34 14.49 0.73
C PHE A 119 2.50 14.07 -0.18
N ILE A 120 2.25 13.97 -1.49
CA ILE A 120 3.28 13.60 -2.48
C ILE A 120 4.38 14.66 -2.55
N ASP A 121 4.02 15.95 -2.56
CA ASP A 121 4.98 17.06 -2.59
C ASP A 121 5.88 17.08 -1.34
N GLU A 122 5.31 16.87 -0.15
CA GLU A 122 6.09 16.78 1.11
C GLU A 122 7.01 15.55 1.11
N LEU A 123 6.54 14.41 0.62
CA LEU A 123 7.36 13.20 0.53
C LEU A 123 8.54 13.40 -0.43
N ALA A 124 8.30 13.96 -1.61
CA ALA A 124 9.33 14.31 -2.59
C ALA A 124 10.35 15.29 -2.00
N HIS A 125 9.88 16.31 -1.27
CA HIS A 125 10.75 17.28 -0.62
C HIS A 125 11.68 16.64 0.44
N LEU A 126 11.16 15.70 1.24
CA LEU A 126 11.91 15.05 2.31
C LEU A 126 12.87 13.97 1.79
N THR A 127 12.49 13.27 0.72
CA THR A 127 13.30 12.20 0.13
C THR A 127 14.24 12.66 -0.96
N LEU A 128 13.99 13.84 -1.56
CA LEU A 128 14.64 14.35 -2.77
C LEU A 128 14.49 13.41 -3.98
N ALA A 129 13.49 12.55 -3.97
CA ALA A 129 13.15 11.65 -5.06
C ALA A 129 12.14 12.32 -6.01
N ASP A 130 12.15 11.89 -7.26
CA ASP A 130 11.02 12.10 -8.15
C ASP A 130 9.92 11.10 -7.77
N VAL A 131 8.68 11.59 -7.57
CA VAL A 131 7.61 10.78 -6.99
C VAL A 131 6.41 10.72 -7.94
N ALA A 132 5.92 9.49 -8.19
CA ALA A 132 4.65 9.26 -8.88
C ALA A 132 3.66 8.51 -7.98
N ALA A 133 2.38 8.87 -8.06
CA ALA A 133 1.31 8.24 -7.29
C ALA A 133 -0.03 8.24 -8.04
N SER A 134 -0.87 7.24 -7.73
CA SER A 134 -2.22 7.15 -8.29
C SER A 134 -3.17 8.15 -7.62
N ASP A 135 -4.05 8.76 -8.42
CA ASP A 135 -5.13 9.63 -7.94
C ASP A 135 -6.51 8.96 -7.99
N ASP A 136 -6.56 7.66 -8.35
CA ASP A 136 -7.75 6.84 -8.40
C ASP A 136 -7.53 5.41 -7.86
N ILE A 137 -8.24 4.41 -8.38
CA ILE A 137 -8.20 3.02 -7.89
C ILE A 137 -7.01 2.28 -8.50
N SER A 138 -5.97 2.02 -7.71
CA SER A 138 -4.89 1.10 -8.08
C SER A 138 -5.36 -0.35 -7.94
N ALA A 139 -5.61 -1.00 -9.06
CA ALA A 139 -6.10 -2.37 -9.12
C ALA A 139 -5.91 -2.97 -10.52
N ASN A 140 -6.15 -4.28 -10.64
CA ASN A 140 -6.31 -4.92 -11.94
C ASN A 140 -7.50 -4.28 -12.71
N PRO A 141 -7.39 -4.00 -14.02
CA PRO A 141 -8.47 -3.44 -14.84
C PRO A 141 -9.79 -4.21 -14.77
N LEU A 142 -9.76 -5.52 -14.55
CA LEU A 142 -10.96 -6.34 -14.36
C LEU A 142 -11.73 -6.00 -13.08
N GLN A 143 -11.11 -5.27 -12.17
CA GLN A 143 -11.70 -4.81 -10.90
C GLN A 143 -12.01 -3.30 -10.90
N GLY A 144 -11.92 -2.67 -12.07
CA GLY A 144 -12.32 -1.28 -12.27
C GLY A 144 -11.25 -0.25 -11.88
N GLY A 145 -10.01 -0.68 -11.71
CA GLY A 145 -8.86 0.20 -11.51
C GLY A 145 -7.85 0.10 -12.65
N ASP A 146 -6.71 0.72 -12.48
CA ASP A 146 -5.55 0.53 -13.32
C ASP A 146 -4.24 0.67 -12.53
N TRP A 147 -3.11 0.74 -13.21
CA TRP A 147 -1.79 0.87 -12.62
C TRP A 147 -1.11 2.18 -13.04
N ALA A 148 -1.88 3.14 -13.58
CA ALA A 148 -1.35 4.44 -13.89
C ALA A 148 -0.99 5.21 -12.61
N LEU A 149 -0.03 6.11 -12.72
CA LEU A 149 0.37 7.02 -11.65
C LEU A 149 0.25 8.43 -12.22
N GLU A 150 -0.94 9.00 -12.07
CA GLU A 150 -1.38 10.20 -12.77
C GLU A 150 -0.71 11.46 -12.23
N TYR A 151 -0.44 11.48 -10.93
CA TYR A 151 0.23 12.61 -10.30
C TYR A 151 1.73 12.36 -10.19
N GLN A 152 2.52 13.34 -10.62
CA GLN A 152 3.98 13.29 -10.58
C GLN A 152 4.55 14.58 -10.01
N HIS A 153 5.52 14.43 -9.12
CA HIS A 153 6.40 15.50 -8.65
C HIS A 153 7.82 15.20 -9.14
N GLY A 154 8.41 16.13 -9.91
CA GLY A 154 9.72 15.90 -10.54
C GLY A 154 9.63 15.28 -11.94
N GLN A 155 10.71 14.61 -12.37
CA GLN A 155 10.81 13.91 -13.66
C GLN A 155 10.93 12.42 -13.42
N VAL A 156 9.82 11.70 -13.51
CA VAL A 156 9.77 10.25 -13.31
C VAL A 156 10.12 9.56 -14.63
N GLU A 157 11.24 8.84 -14.65
CA GLU A 157 11.74 8.12 -15.83
C GLU A 157 11.25 6.66 -15.86
N GLN A 158 10.98 6.07 -14.71
CA GLN A 158 10.57 4.68 -14.63
C GLN A 158 9.09 4.50 -14.95
N MET A 159 8.80 3.44 -15.69
CA MET A 159 7.42 3.11 -16.03
C MET A 159 6.70 2.47 -14.85
N ALA A 160 5.42 2.79 -14.71
CA ALA A 160 4.56 2.11 -13.76
C ALA A 160 4.51 0.59 -14.04
N ILE A 161 4.58 -0.21 -12.98
CA ILE A 161 4.55 -1.68 -13.05
C ILE A 161 3.32 -2.19 -12.30
N GLY A 162 2.36 -2.70 -13.06
CA GLY A 162 1.18 -3.35 -12.51
C GLY A 162 1.30 -4.87 -12.48
N PHE A 163 0.37 -5.49 -11.78
CA PHE A 163 0.30 -6.93 -11.60
C PHE A 163 -1.10 -7.48 -11.93
N ASP A 164 -1.15 -8.51 -12.78
CA ASP A 164 -2.40 -9.14 -13.20
C ASP A 164 -2.98 -10.05 -12.10
N SER A 165 -2.15 -10.50 -11.18
CA SER A 165 -2.53 -11.42 -10.09
C SER A 165 -3.16 -10.73 -8.89
N LEU A 166 -3.21 -9.39 -8.83
CA LEU A 166 -3.89 -8.70 -7.74
C LEU A 166 -5.40 -8.97 -7.79
N GLU A 167 -5.90 -9.63 -6.75
CA GLU A 167 -7.32 -9.75 -6.47
C GLU A 167 -7.69 -8.71 -5.41
N GLY A 168 -8.64 -7.82 -5.69
CA GLY A 168 -8.97 -6.69 -4.84
C GLY A 168 -8.32 -5.38 -5.29
N THR A 169 -8.45 -4.36 -4.47
CA THR A 169 -7.92 -3.02 -4.71
C THR A 169 -6.93 -2.62 -3.61
N LEU A 170 -6.06 -1.66 -3.90
CA LEU A 170 -5.16 -1.08 -2.89
C LEU A 170 -5.83 0.04 -2.07
N GLY A 171 -7.18 0.10 -2.07
CA GLY A 171 -7.93 1.03 -1.22
C GLY A 171 -7.96 0.59 0.24
N ILE A 172 -7.91 1.55 1.17
CA ILE A 172 -8.22 1.28 2.58
C ILE A 172 -9.71 0.93 2.65
N THR A 173 -10.02 -0.36 2.74
CA THR A 173 -11.39 -0.78 3.03
C THR A 173 -11.65 -0.51 4.51
N SER A 174 -12.50 0.46 4.82
CA SER A 174 -13.11 0.49 6.15
C SER A 174 -13.76 -0.87 6.37
N PRO A 175 -13.60 -1.49 7.55
CA PRO A 175 -14.26 -2.76 7.80
C PRO A 175 -15.75 -2.57 7.49
N THR A 176 -16.25 -3.35 6.52
CA THR A 176 -17.66 -3.35 6.21
C THR A 176 -18.38 -3.70 7.49
N THR A 177 -19.08 -2.76 8.08
CA THR A 177 -19.95 -3.05 9.21
C THR A 177 -21.04 -3.95 8.64
N VAL A 178 -20.88 -5.25 8.78
CA VAL A 178 -21.94 -6.21 8.47
C VAL A 178 -23.03 -5.91 9.49
N THR A 179 -24.08 -5.23 9.08
CA THR A 179 -25.25 -5.04 9.92
C THR A 179 -26.00 -6.35 9.99
N PHE A 180 -26.70 -6.60 11.08
CA PHE A 180 -27.51 -7.81 11.25
C PHE A 180 -28.57 -7.98 10.13
N ASP A 181 -28.90 -6.93 9.41
CA ASP A 181 -29.85 -6.92 8.30
C ASP A 181 -29.24 -7.50 7.00
N ASP A 182 -27.90 -7.57 6.87
CA ASP A 182 -27.19 -8.09 5.70
C ASP A 182 -26.93 -9.61 5.79
N VAL A 183 -27.26 -10.23 6.91
CA VAL A 183 -27.07 -11.67 7.12
C VAL A 183 -28.29 -12.45 6.64
N ASP A 184 -28.13 -13.24 5.59
CA ASP A 184 -29.16 -14.21 5.18
C ASP A 184 -29.18 -15.38 6.16
N TRP A 185 -30.07 -15.31 7.13
CA TRP A 185 -30.23 -16.30 8.21
C TRP A 185 -30.72 -17.65 7.68
N THR A 186 -31.14 -17.76 6.43
CA THR A 186 -31.59 -19.02 5.83
C THR A 186 -30.44 -19.94 5.43
N GLU A 187 -29.25 -19.40 5.15
CA GLU A 187 -28.07 -20.19 4.81
C GLU A 187 -27.30 -20.75 6.02
N ILE A 188 -27.49 -20.20 7.23
CA ILE A 188 -26.73 -20.60 8.42
C ILE A 188 -27.34 -21.80 9.16
N GLY A 189 -28.41 -22.39 8.64
CA GLY A 189 -28.98 -23.61 9.19
C GLY A 189 -29.65 -23.47 10.58
N PHE A 190 -29.84 -22.23 11.05
CA PHE A 190 -30.68 -21.96 12.19
C PHE A 190 -32.09 -21.72 11.71
N LEU A 191 -32.86 -22.74 11.59
CA LEU A 191 -34.30 -22.75 11.73
C LEU A 191 -34.93 -23.84 10.86
N ASN A 192 -35.22 -24.95 11.48
CA ASN A 192 -36.54 -25.53 11.38
C ASN A 192 -36.72 -26.59 12.47
N ASP A 193 -36.88 -26.12 13.68
CA ASP A 193 -37.68 -26.91 14.63
C ASP A 193 -38.50 -25.94 15.48
N ALA A 194 -39.80 -25.90 15.11
CA ALA A 194 -40.77 -24.96 15.67
C ALA A 194 -41.21 -25.33 17.10
N ASN A 195 -40.42 -26.11 17.86
CA ASN A 195 -40.85 -26.66 19.14
C ASN A 195 -39.78 -26.66 20.27
N ASP A 196 -38.73 -25.89 20.15
CA ASP A 196 -37.78 -25.78 21.31
C ASP A 196 -37.64 -24.34 21.78
N TYR A 197 -38.55 -23.93 22.66
CA TYR A 197 -38.41 -22.71 23.45
C TYR A 197 -37.38 -22.93 24.58
N GLY A 198 -36.11 -23.12 24.24
CA GLY A 198 -34.99 -23.07 25.15
C GLY A 198 -34.60 -21.63 25.46
N ALA A 199 -34.58 -21.27 26.73
CA ALA A 199 -34.37 -19.94 27.28
C ALA A 199 -33.15 -19.20 26.66
N PHE A 200 -33.37 -17.97 26.20
CA PHE A 200 -32.32 -17.01 25.86
C PHE A 200 -31.46 -16.71 27.10
N PRO A 201 -30.12 -16.71 27.00
CA PRO A 201 -29.30 -16.22 28.09
C PRO A 201 -29.52 -14.70 28.23
N THR A 202 -29.97 -14.28 29.39
CA THR A 202 -30.07 -12.89 29.80
C THR A 202 -28.68 -12.27 29.81
N LEU A 203 -28.44 -11.30 28.95
CA LEU A 203 -27.30 -10.39 29.07
C LEU A 203 -27.49 -9.56 30.34
N LEU A 204 -26.66 -9.85 31.35
CA LEU A 204 -26.55 -8.98 32.53
C LEU A 204 -25.92 -7.65 32.12
N HIS A 205 -26.70 -6.60 32.20
CA HIS A 205 -26.20 -5.24 32.30
C HIS A 205 -25.67 -5.05 33.73
N ASP A 206 -24.35 -4.90 33.86
CA ASP A 206 -23.76 -4.29 35.06
C ASP A 206 -23.41 -2.84 34.71
N GLY A 207 -23.82 -1.97 35.68
CA GLY A 207 -23.91 -0.54 35.60
C GLY A 207 -22.62 0.29 35.62
#